data_d65b781b5ac0a1d5b1d9a190c678c927
#
_entry.id   d65b781b5ac0a1d5b1d9a190c678c927
#
_cell.length_a   1.000
_cell.length_b   1.000
_cell.length_c   1.000
_cell.angle_alpha   90.00
_cell.angle_beta   90.00
_cell.angle_gamma   90.00
#
_symmetry.space_group_name_H-M   'P 1'
#
loop_
_entity.id
_entity.type
_entity.pdbx_description
1 polymer ?
#
loop_
_entity_poly.entity_id
_entity_poly.type
_entity_poly.pdbx_seq_one_letter_code
_entity_poly.pdbx_strand_id
1 'polypeptide(L)'
;MPSIKYIDGSSNTRERAITTASQGTTANPDVFLFSSDELGAKADTAATSDTGSFSLISLFKRLLSFLTSNVGLQADTAATSDTGSFSLISLFKRLLTIVSRPSIVYANATLTATTDTQIVAAPGAGVSVYITHLVVQNITTTATTVNVKQGTTTVLSFLLQTQGASQVIAFPQRRDFKLTANTALNLQATTANAITYSVGYFTGA
;
A
#
# COMPACT_ATOMS: atom_id res chain seq x y z
N MET A 1 20.51 54.47 16.76
CA MET A 1 20.77 53.25 17.54
C MET A 1 19.50 52.40 17.52
N PRO A 2 19.59 51.12 17.30
CA PRO A 2 18.42 50.29 17.40
C PRO A 2 17.90 50.28 18.86
N SER A 3 16.59 50.34 19.04
CA SER A 3 15.93 50.29 20.34
C SER A 3 14.87 49.21 20.35
N ILE A 4 14.69 48.58 21.51
CA ILE A 4 13.59 47.65 21.73
C ILE A 4 12.46 48.41 22.43
N LYS A 5 11.26 48.33 21.87
CA LYS A 5 10.03 48.76 22.53
C LYS A 5 9.45 47.61 23.33
N TYR A 6 9.14 47.79 24.58
CA TYR A 6 8.46 46.81 25.41
C TYR A 6 7.31 47.49 26.18
N ILE A 7 6.32 46.73 26.52
CA ILE A 7 5.20 47.15 27.36
C ILE A 7 5.53 46.80 28.79
N ASP A 8 5.61 47.77 29.65
CA ASP A 8 5.79 47.54 31.09
C ASP A 8 4.45 47.03 31.71
N GLY A 9 4.54 46.52 32.93
CA GLY A 9 3.35 46.00 33.66
C GLY A 9 2.22 47.00 33.86
N SER A 10 2.38 48.29 33.46
CA SER A 10 1.40 49.36 33.50
C SER A 10 0.86 49.71 32.12
N SER A 11 1.07 48.88 31.13
CA SER A 11 0.66 49.06 29.72
C SER A 11 1.33 50.26 29.00
N ASN A 12 2.39 50.82 29.54
CA ASN A 12 3.14 51.88 28.91
C ASN A 12 4.22 51.31 27.98
N THR A 13 4.29 51.82 26.74
CA THR A 13 5.37 51.48 25.82
C THR A 13 6.63 52.21 26.22
N ARG A 14 7.69 51.46 26.52
CA ARG A 14 9.02 52.00 26.82
C ARG A 14 10.01 51.59 25.74
N GLU A 15 10.93 52.48 25.40
CA GLU A 15 12.04 52.19 24.50
C GLU A 15 13.33 52.02 25.32
N ARG A 16 14.05 50.92 25.06
CA ARG A 16 15.41 50.73 25.58
C ARG A 16 16.38 50.67 24.42
N ALA A 17 17.38 51.53 24.45
CA ALA A 17 18.45 51.46 23.46
C ALA A 17 19.23 50.15 23.63
N ILE A 18 19.42 49.45 22.51
CA ILE A 18 20.29 48.27 22.49
C ILE A 18 21.70 48.81 22.33
N THR A 19 22.48 48.75 23.38
CA THR A 19 23.93 48.94 23.26
C THR A 19 24.54 47.58 22.97
N THR A 20 25.37 47.52 21.94
CA THR A 20 26.04 46.29 21.46
C THR A 20 27.00 45.64 22.48
N ALA A 21 27.06 46.17 23.70
CA ALA A 21 27.93 45.70 24.77
C ALA A 21 27.20 44.99 25.93
N SER A 22 25.88 44.77 25.86
CA SER A 22 25.13 44.10 26.89
C SER A 22 25.08 42.61 26.59
N GLN A 23 26.18 41.92 26.88
CA GLN A 23 26.07 40.45 27.10
C GLN A 23 25.35 40.23 28.42
N GLY A 24 24.24 39.51 28.40
CA GLY A 24 23.48 39.19 29.57
C GLY A 24 24.38 38.52 30.64
N THR A 25 24.21 38.94 31.88
CA THR A 25 24.81 38.22 32.99
C THR A 25 23.92 37.04 33.42
N THR A 26 24.44 36.10 34.14
CA THR A 26 23.68 34.93 34.69
C THR A 26 22.45 35.37 35.50
N ALA A 27 22.47 36.62 36.06
CA ALA A 27 21.34 37.19 36.79
C ALA A 27 20.31 37.90 35.92
N ASN A 28 20.65 38.21 34.67
CA ASN A 28 19.74 38.88 33.69
C ASN A 28 20.12 38.40 32.29
N PRO A 29 19.74 37.18 31.91
CA PRO A 29 20.05 36.65 30.60
C PRO A 29 19.40 37.54 29.52
N ASP A 30 20.10 37.71 28.39
CA ASP A 30 19.55 38.42 27.24
C ASP A 30 18.31 37.68 26.75
N VAL A 31 17.17 38.33 26.80
CA VAL A 31 15.94 37.83 26.22
C VAL A 31 15.90 38.26 24.77
N PHE A 32 16.00 37.33 23.84
CA PHE A 32 15.76 37.64 22.45
C PHE A 32 14.26 37.89 22.25
N LEU A 33 13.91 39.14 22.08
CA LEU A 33 12.55 39.55 21.70
C LEU A 33 12.54 39.76 20.19
N PHE A 34 11.88 38.89 19.48
CA PHE A 34 11.58 39.14 18.08
C PHE A 34 10.59 40.30 17.96
N SER A 35 10.80 41.18 16.98
CA SER A 35 9.78 42.18 16.65
C SER A 35 8.53 41.50 16.09
N SER A 36 7.39 42.15 16.17
CA SER A 36 6.15 41.66 15.56
C SER A 36 6.31 41.39 14.06
N ASP A 37 7.14 42.20 13.39
CA ASP A 37 7.40 42.04 11.96
C ASP A 37 8.29 40.85 11.64
N GLU A 38 9.27 40.55 12.51
CA GLU A 38 10.12 39.33 12.36
C GLU A 38 9.38 38.07 12.71
N LEU A 39 8.57 38.06 13.76
CA LEU A 39 7.76 36.94 14.15
C LEU A 39 6.59 36.71 13.18
N GLY A 40 5.96 37.80 12.74
CA GLY A 40 4.79 37.79 11.87
C GLY A 40 3.47 37.60 12.61
N ALA A 41 2.39 37.77 11.88
CA ALA A 41 1.04 37.62 12.37
C ALA A 41 0.44 36.27 11.96
N LYS A 42 -0.53 35.78 12.74
CA LYS A 42 -1.28 34.56 12.39
C LYS A 42 -1.95 34.68 11.01
N ALA A 43 -2.29 35.88 10.57
CA ALA A 43 -2.90 36.15 9.27
C ALA A 43 -1.90 36.21 8.10
N ASP A 44 -0.59 36.18 8.37
CA ASP A 44 0.41 36.22 7.29
C ASP A 44 0.20 35.08 6.33
N THR A 45 0.37 35.32 5.05
CA THR A 45 0.38 34.27 4.02
C THR A 45 1.68 33.48 4.07
N ALA A 46 1.68 32.26 3.54
CA ALA A 46 2.90 31.47 3.41
C ALA A 46 3.92 32.21 2.52
N ALA A 47 5.22 32.11 2.87
CA ALA A 47 6.28 32.69 2.05
C ALA A 47 6.31 32.04 0.66
N THR A 48 6.59 32.81 -0.36
CA THR A 48 6.60 32.35 -1.77
C THR A 48 7.96 31.81 -2.22
N SER A 49 9.03 32.12 -1.47
CA SER A 49 10.40 31.68 -1.79
C SER A 49 11.19 31.41 -0.50
N ASP A 50 12.36 30.78 -0.62
CA ASP A 50 13.32 30.61 0.49
C ASP A 50 14.28 31.81 0.61
N THR A 51 14.21 32.72 -0.36
CA THR A 51 15.02 33.92 -0.42
C THR A 51 14.12 35.15 -0.32
N GLY A 52 14.53 36.12 0.45
CA GLY A 52 13.77 37.35 0.68
C GLY A 52 13.52 37.60 2.17
N SER A 53 12.91 38.74 2.48
CA SER A 53 12.55 39.10 3.85
C SER A 53 11.13 38.62 4.15
N PHE A 54 11.01 37.57 4.91
CA PHE A 54 9.73 36.98 5.33
C PHE A 54 9.68 36.88 6.84
N SER A 55 8.49 36.99 7.41
CA SER A 55 8.30 36.71 8.82
C SER A 55 8.49 35.20 9.12
N LEU A 56 8.86 34.90 10.35
CA LEU A 56 9.03 33.50 10.80
C LEU A 56 7.74 32.68 10.59
N ILE A 57 6.58 33.27 10.86
CA ILE A 57 5.28 32.61 10.64
C ILE A 57 5.03 32.29 9.16
N SER A 58 5.36 33.22 8.26
CA SER A 58 5.27 32.99 6.81
C SER A 58 6.15 31.81 6.35
N LEU A 59 7.38 31.72 6.85
CA LEU A 59 8.30 30.62 6.56
C LEU A 59 7.81 29.30 7.11
N PHE A 60 7.27 29.26 8.35
CA PHE A 60 6.68 28.06 8.91
C PHE A 60 5.46 27.58 8.12
N LYS A 61 4.60 28.48 7.67
CA LYS A 61 3.46 28.13 6.83
C LYS A 61 3.90 27.54 5.49
N ARG A 62 4.96 28.09 4.90
CA ARG A 62 5.55 27.52 3.68
C ARG A 62 6.13 26.14 3.92
N LEU A 63 6.89 25.94 5.00
CA LEU A 63 7.42 24.64 5.38
C LEU A 63 6.29 23.61 5.59
N LEU A 64 5.23 24.00 6.29
CA LEU A 64 4.07 23.14 6.50
C LEU A 64 3.39 22.77 5.17
N SER A 65 3.21 23.75 4.26
CA SER A 65 2.66 23.49 2.93
C SER A 65 3.55 22.54 2.13
N PHE A 66 4.87 22.72 2.18
CA PHE A 66 5.83 21.81 1.55
C PHE A 66 5.73 20.39 2.13
N LEU A 67 5.66 20.23 3.45
CA LEU A 67 5.54 18.95 4.12
C LEU A 67 4.23 18.27 3.76
N THR A 68 3.11 18.97 3.77
CA THR A 68 1.80 18.40 3.41
C THR A 68 1.73 17.99 1.95
N SER A 69 2.38 18.71 1.05
CA SER A 69 2.39 18.38 -0.38
C SER A 69 3.33 17.23 -0.73
N ASN A 70 4.50 17.15 -0.09
CA ASN A 70 5.54 16.18 -0.45
C ASN A 70 5.55 14.95 0.46
N VAL A 71 5.39 15.13 1.77
CA VAL A 71 5.27 14.01 2.70
C VAL A 71 3.86 13.43 2.67
N GLY A 72 2.85 14.29 2.61
CA GLY A 72 1.44 13.92 2.58
C GLY A 72 0.79 13.87 3.96
N LEU A 73 -0.49 13.61 3.95
CA LEU A 73 -1.32 13.45 5.14
C LEU A 73 -1.66 11.97 5.37
N GLN A 74 -1.93 11.60 6.61
CA GLN A 74 -2.41 10.24 6.93
C GLN A 74 -3.68 9.87 6.15
N ALA A 75 -4.51 10.87 5.81
CA ALA A 75 -5.75 10.69 5.03
C ALA A 75 -5.52 10.51 3.52
N ASP A 76 -4.29 10.73 3.01
CA ASP A 76 -4.02 10.58 1.58
C ASP A 76 -4.37 9.17 1.12
N THR A 77 -4.96 9.05 -0.06
CA THR A 77 -5.20 7.76 -0.72
C THR A 77 -3.90 7.18 -1.26
N ALA A 78 -3.87 5.87 -1.49
CA ALA A 78 -2.73 5.24 -2.15
C ALA A 78 -2.54 5.80 -3.57
N ALA A 79 -1.29 5.98 -4.00
CA ALA A 79 -0.98 6.40 -5.35
C ALA A 79 -1.48 5.37 -6.38
N THR A 80 -1.99 5.84 -7.51
CA THR A 80 -2.56 4.98 -8.55
C THR A 80 -1.52 4.49 -9.56
N SER A 81 -0.36 5.14 -9.63
CA SER A 81 0.73 4.78 -10.56
C SER A 81 2.10 5.04 -9.91
N ASP A 82 3.18 4.59 -10.56
CA ASP A 82 4.56 4.88 -10.17
C ASP A 82 5.07 6.16 -10.82
N THR A 83 4.28 6.72 -11.74
CA THR A 83 4.57 7.96 -12.46
C THR A 83 3.55 9.01 -12.09
N GLY A 84 4.00 10.24 -11.88
CA GLY A 84 3.16 11.36 -11.47
C GLY A 84 3.64 11.99 -10.17
N SER A 85 2.97 13.07 -9.77
CA SER A 85 3.28 13.79 -8.53
C SER A 85 2.41 13.25 -7.40
N PHE A 86 3.00 12.45 -6.53
CA PHE A 86 2.33 11.88 -5.36
C PHE A 86 3.09 12.22 -4.09
N SER A 87 2.37 12.34 -2.99
CA SER A 87 3.00 12.46 -1.67
C SER A 87 3.74 11.16 -1.30
N LEU A 88 4.74 11.26 -0.44
CA LEU A 88 5.48 10.10 0.07
C LEU A 88 4.54 9.10 0.77
N ILE A 89 3.56 9.57 1.53
CA ILE A 89 2.57 8.72 2.20
C ILE A 89 1.72 7.96 1.18
N SER A 90 1.26 8.61 0.09
CA SER A 90 0.53 7.94 -0.98
C SER A 90 1.34 6.84 -1.64
N LEU A 91 2.63 7.09 -1.91
CA LEU A 91 3.54 6.09 -2.48
C LEU A 91 3.81 4.93 -1.52
N PHE A 92 3.99 5.19 -0.21
CA PHE A 92 4.12 4.13 0.79
C PHE A 92 2.87 3.27 0.91
N LYS A 93 1.69 3.86 0.89
CA LYS A 93 0.43 3.12 0.89
C LYS A 93 0.30 2.22 -0.33
N ARG A 94 0.68 2.72 -1.51
CA ARG A 94 0.73 1.92 -2.73
C ARG A 94 1.72 0.77 -2.61
N LEU A 95 2.96 1.04 -2.14
CA LEU A 95 3.96 0.02 -1.92
C LEU A 95 3.46 -1.07 -0.96
N LEU A 96 2.82 -0.66 0.14
CA LEU A 96 2.23 -1.60 1.09
C LEU A 96 1.16 -2.48 0.42
N THR A 97 0.31 -1.90 -0.45
CA THR A 97 -0.69 -2.65 -1.21
C THR A 97 -0.05 -3.66 -2.16
N ILE A 98 1.06 -3.29 -2.83
CA ILE A 98 1.80 -4.18 -3.74
C ILE A 98 2.52 -5.30 -2.98
N VAL A 99 3.04 -4.99 -1.79
CA VAL A 99 3.82 -5.94 -0.97
C VAL A 99 2.93 -6.83 -0.12
N SER A 100 1.76 -6.34 0.32
CA SER A 100 0.82 -7.14 1.09
C SER A 100 0.25 -8.27 0.23
N ARG A 101 0.35 -9.50 0.76
CA ARG A 101 -0.25 -10.65 0.10
C ARG A 101 -1.76 -10.57 0.20
N PRO A 102 -2.47 -10.77 -0.92
CA PRO A 102 -3.91 -11.01 -0.84
C PRO A 102 -4.20 -12.25 0.01
N SER A 103 -5.33 -12.26 0.69
CA SER A 103 -5.79 -13.43 1.44
C SER A 103 -5.96 -14.61 0.49
N ILE A 104 -5.34 -15.74 0.83
CA ILE A 104 -5.51 -16.98 0.07
C ILE A 104 -6.87 -17.58 0.44
N VAL A 105 -7.66 -17.86 -0.57
CA VAL A 105 -8.92 -18.60 -0.46
C VAL A 105 -8.66 -20.06 -0.77
N TYR A 106 -9.29 -20.96 -0.04
CA TYR A 106 -9.18 -22.39 -0.24
C TYR A 106 -10.52 -22.96 -0.72
N ALA A 107 -10.46 -23.81 -1.75
CA ALA A 107 -11.59 -24.62 -2.18
C ALA A 107 -11.18 -26.09 -2.21
N ASN A 108 -12.06 -26.97 -1.71
CA ASN A 108 -11.85 -28.41 -1.72
C ASN A 108 -13.17 -29.14 -1.94
N ALA A 109 -13.15 -30.19 -2.71
CA ALA A 109 -14.28 -31.08 -2.92
C ALA A 109 -13.83 -32.37 -3.62
N THR A 110 -14.80 -33.24 -3.90
CA THR A 110 -14.64 -34.44 -4.77
C THR A 110 -15.26 -34.14 -6.13
N LEU A 111 -14.55 -34.47 -7.22
CA LEU A 111 -15.10 -34.40 -8.57
C LEU A 111 -16.12 -35.55 -8.75
N THR A 112 -17.37 -35.18 -8.97
CA THR A 112 -18.47 -36.16 -9.12
C THR A 112 -18.74 -36.54 -10.57
N ALA A 113 -18.22 -35.80 -11.53
CA ALA A 113 -18.45 -35.99 -12.96
C ALA A 113 -17.13 -36.13 -13.74
N THR A 114 -17.22 -36.66 -14.95
CA THR A 114 -16.12 -36.74 -15.93
C THR A 114 -16.04 -35.50 -16.84
N THR A 115 -17.01 -34.63 -16.74
CA THR A 115 -17.06 -33.35 -17.47
C THR A 115 -16.26 -32.25 -16.76
N ASP A 116 -16.02 -31.17 -17.45
CA ASP A 116 -15.37 -30.00 -16.86
C ASP A 116 -16.14 -29.51 -15.63
N THR A 117 -15.51 -29.55 -14.48
CA THR A 117 -16.07 -29.08 -13.22
C THR A 117 -15.36 -27.81 -12.80
N GLN A 118 -16.08 -26.72 -12.64
CA GLN A 118 -15.54 -25.46 -12.18
C GLN A 118 -15.17 -25.54 -10.70
N ILE A 119 -13.89 -25.40 -10.39
CA ILE A 119 -13.38 -25.43 -9.01
C ILE A 119 -13.07 -24.03 -8.46
N VAL A 120 -12.79 -23.06 -9.35
CA VAL A 120 -12.70 -21.64 -9.02
C VAL A 120 -13.46 -20.85 -10.08
N ALA A 121 -14.38 -20.00 -9.65
CA ALA A 121 -15.18 -19.17 -10.53
C ALA A 121 -14.34 -18.11 -11.25
N ALA A 122 -14.77 -17.72 -12.45
CA ALA A 122 -14.21 -16.56 -13.13
C ALA A 122 -14.45 -15.29 -12.30
N PRO A 123 -13.41 -14.49 -12.01
CA PRO A 123 -13.51 -13.40 -11.03
C PRO A 123 -14.13 -12.12 -11.58
N GLY A 124 -14.39 -12.05 -12.87
CA GLY A 124 -14.92 -10.86 -13.56
C GLY A 124 -13.89 -10.17 -14.46
N ALA A 125 -14.39 -9.22 -15.25
CA ALA A 125 -13.58 -8.52 -16.25
C ALA A 125 -12.37 -7.81 -15.62
N GLY A 126 -11.19 -7.95 -16.23
CA GLY A 126 -9.95 -7.31 -15.77
C GLY A 126 -9.29 -7.98 -14.56
N VAL A 127 -9.94 -8.98 -13.94
CA VAL A 127 -9.41 -9.68 -12.76
C VAL A 127 -8.98 -11.10 -13.13
N SER A 128 -7.82 -11.52 -12.63
CA SER A 128 -7.26 -12.85 -12.84
C SER A 128 -7.30 -13.68 -11.56
N VAL A 129 -7.38 -15.00 -11.71
CA VAL A 129 -7.16 -15.97 -10.61
C VAL A 129 -5.67 -16.34 -10.59
N TYR A 130 -5.08 -16.34 -9.42
CA TYR A 130 -3.70 -16.75 -9.16
C TYR A 130 -3.73 -18.00 -8.29
N ILE A 131 -3.25 -19.10 -8.81
CA ILE A 131 -3.20 -20.40 -8.10
C ILE A 131 -1.88 -20.48 -7.34
N THR A 132 -1.96 -20.64 -6.03
CA THR A 132 -0.78 -20.82 -5.17
C THR A 132 -0.37 -22.26 -5.03
N HIS A 133 -1.34 -23.15 -4.96
CA HIS A 133 -1.14 -24.61 -4.97
C HIS A 133 -2.41 -25.33 -5.40
N LEU A 134 -2.21 -26.50 -5.94
CA LEU A 134 -3.28 -27.45 -6.26
C LEU A 134 -2.82 -28.84 -5.81
N VAL A 135 -3.63 -29.48 -4.99
CA VAL A 135 -3.45 -30.88 -4.58
C VAL A 135 -4.60 -31.66 -5.17
N VAL A 136 -4.31 -32.76 -5.81
CA VAL A 136 -5.30 -33.70 -6.31
C VAL A 136 -4.92 -35.14 -5.90
N GLN A 137 -5.88 -35.93 -5.48
CA GLN A 137 -5.67 -37.27 -5.02
C GLN A 137 -6.70 -38.24 -5.62
N ASN A 138 -6.23 -39.37 -6.08
CA ASN A 138 -7.10 -40.45 -6.51
C ASN A 138 -7.61 -41.22 -5.27
N ILE A 139 -8.93 -41.33 -5.15
CA ILE A 139 -9.60 -42.01 -4.05
C ILE A 139 -10.17 -43.40 -4.47
N THR A 140 -9.95 -43.79 -5.73
CA THR A 140 -10.41 -45.09 -6.27
C THR A 140 -9.24 -45.98 -6.67
N THR A 141 -9.51 -47.24 -6.86
CA THR A 141 -8.51 -48.24 -7.33
C THR A 141 -8.23 -48.14 -8.83
N THR A 142 -9.03 -47.37 -9.58
CA THR A 142 -8.89 -47.19 -11.02
C THR A 142 -7.99 -46.01 -11.32
N ALA A 143 -7.02 -46.22 -12.24
CA ALA A 143 -6.20 -45.13 -12.74
C ALA A 143 -7.07 -44.06 -13.44
N THR A 144 -6.80 -42.80 -13.18
CA THR A 144 -7.57 -41.72 -13.75
C THR A 144 -6.65 -40.58 -14.21
N THR A 145 -6.93 -40.04 -15.37
CA THR A 145 -6.26 -38.83 -15.83
C THR A 145 -7.00 -37.60 -15.33
N VAL A 146 -6.25 -36.64 -14.82
CA VAL A 146 -6.77 -35.36 -14.38
C VAL A 146 -6.24 -34.26 -15.32
N ASN A 147 -7.14 -33.51 -15.89
CA ASN A 147 -6.87 -32.34 -16.69
C ASN A 147 -7.19 -31.07 -15.88
N VAL A 148 -6.19 -30.22 -15.71
CA VAL A 148 -6.37 -28.87 -15.18
C VAL A 148 -6.61 -27.95 -16.34
N LYS A 149 -7.70 -27.18 -16.30
CA LYS A 149 -8.15 -26.39 -17.44
C LYS A 149 -8.38 -24.94 -17.06
N GLN A 150 -7.93 -24.06 -17.92
CA GLN A 150 -8.27 -22.65 -17.90
C GLN A 150 -9.49 -22.44 -18.83
N GLY A 151 -10.66 -22.22 -18.24
CA GLY A 151 -11.90 -22.31 -19.01
C GLY A 151 -12.05 -23.71 -19.62
N THR A 152 -12.07 -23.82 -20.94
CA THR A 152 -12.13 -25.08 -21.68
C THR A 152 -10.75 -25.61 -22.12
N THR A 153 -9.69 -24.82 -21.99
CA THR A 153 -8.34 -25.15 -22.45
C THR A 153 -7.57 -25.92 -21.40
N THR A 154 -7.09 -27.12 -21.72
CA THR A 154 -6.22 -27.90 -20.83
C THR A 154 -4.83 -27.26 -20.77
N VAL A 155 -4.37 -26.97 -19.54
CA VAL A 155 -3.04 -26.37 -19.28
C VAL A 155 -2.09 -27.35 -18.63
N LEU A 156 -2.60 -28.33 -17.87
CA LEU A 156 -1.83 -29.43 -17.29
C LEU A 156 -2.65 -30.72 -17.39
N SER A 157 -1.96 -31.86 -17.56
CA SER A 157 -2.56 -33.19 -17.56
C SER A 157 -1.61 -34.16 -16.86
N PHE A 158 -2.13 -35.00 -15.99
CA PHE A 158 -1.35 -36.02 -15.29
C PHE A 158 -2.20 -37.23 -14.97
N LEU A 159 -1.55 -38.41 -14.91
CA LEU A 159 -2.18 -39.66 -14.59
C LEU A 159 -1.94 -40.03 -13.12
N LEU A 160 -3.01 -40.28 -12.38
CA LEU A 160 -2.99 -40.81 -11.03
C LEU A 160 -3.32 -42.28 -11.09
N GLN A 161 -2.32 -43.12 -10.76
CA GLN A 161 -2.38 -44.61 -11.02
C GLN A 161 -3.41 -45.30 -10.18
N THR A 162 -3.35 -45.21 -8.86
CA THR A 162 -4.16 -46.01 -7.94
C THR A 162 -4.64 -45.17 -6.76
N GLN A 163 -5.47 -45.77 -5.93
CA GLN A 163 -5.95 -45.15 -4.70
C GLN A 163 -4.79 -44.64 -3.83
N GLY A 164 -4.90 -43.41 -3.40
CA GLY A 164 -3.87 -42.72 -2.63
C GLY A 164 -2.80 -41.99 -3.47
N ALA A 165 -2.72 -42.30 -4.79
CA ALA A 165 -1.84 -41.51 -5.67
C ALA A 165 -2.25 -40.06 -5.67
N SER A 166 -1.31 -39.18 -5.43
CA SER A 166 -1.56 -37.71 -5.35
C SER A 166 -0.55 -36.94 -6.16
N GLN A 167 -0.99 -35.82 -6.69
CA GLN A 167 -0.14 -34.80 -7.29
C GLN A 167 -0.29 -33.51 -6.52
N VAL A 168 0.83 -32.98 -6.10
CA VAL A 168 0.91 -31.66 -5.48
C VAL A 168 1.62 -30.73 -6.45
N ILE A 169 0.95 -29.66 -6.83
CA ILE A 169 1.49 -28.59 -7.66
C ILE A 169 1.53 -27.37 -6.79
N ALA A 170 2.72 -26.98 -6.35
CA ALA A 170 2.94 -25.79 -5.56
C ALA A 170 3.70 -24.76 -6.40
N PHE A 171 3.21 -23.55 -6.43
CA PHE A 171 3.88 -22.44 -7.10
C PHE A 171 4.63 -21.62 -6.05
N PRO A 172 5.96 -21.46 -6.18
CA PRO A 172 6.73 -20.66 -5.22
C PRO A 172 6.25 -19.19 -5.24
N GLN A 173 6.39 -18.56 -4.10
CA GLN A 173 6.00 -17.15 -3.90
C GLN A 173 6.49 -16.26 -5.05
N ARG A 174 5.61 -15.42 -5.60
CA ARG A 174 5.80 -14.55 -6.77
C ARG A 174 5.88 -15.26 -8.13
N ARG A 175 5.60 -16.55 -8.19
CA ARG A 175 5.44 -17.33 -9.43
C ARG A 175 4.13 -18.11 -9.43
N ASP A 176 3.10 -17.54 -8.80
CA ASP A 176 1.76 -18.11 -8.80
C ASP A 176 1.31 -18.34 -10.26
N PHE A 177 0.58 -19.43 -10.49
CA PHE A 177 0.05 -19.72 -11.81
C PHE A 177 -1.13 -18.77 -12.08
N LYS A 178 -0.90 -17.76 -12.90
CA LYS A 178 -1.89 -16.75 -13.29
C LYS A 178 -2.76 -17.27 -14.42
N LEU A 179 -4.07 -17.32 -14.23
CA LEU A 179 -5.03 -17.53 -15.30
C LEU A 179 -5.25 -16.23 -16.10
N THR A 180 -5.70 -16.37 -17.34
CA THR A 180 -6.18 -15.22 -18.13
C THR A 180 -7.32 -14.51 -17.37
N ALA A 181 -7.40 -13.20 -17.51
CA ALA A 181 -8.44 -12.42 -16.85
C ALA A 181 -9.86 -12.97 -17.18
N ASN A 182 -10.73 -12.94 -16.17
CA ASN A 182 -12.10 -13.42 -16.26
C ASN A 182 -12.25 -14.90 -16.72
N THR A 183 -11.32 -15.75 -16.33
CA THR A 183 -11.35 -17.18 -16.72
C THR A 183 -11.42 -18.05 -15.48
N ALA A 184 -12.30 -19.05 -15.48
CA ALA A 184 -12.45 -20.04 -14.42
C ALA A 184 -11.31 -21.07 -14.42
N LEU A 185 -11.00 -21.63 -13.26
CA LEU A 185 -10.22 -22.85 -13.15
C LEU A 185 -11.17 -24.03 -13.09
N ASN A 186 -11.01 -24.95 -14.04
CA ASN A 186 -11.78 -26.19 -14.12
C ASN A 186 -10.87 -27.41 -13.92
N LEU A 187 -11.42 -28.46 -13.36
CA LEU A 187 -10.82 -29.79 -13.36
C LEU A 187 -11.74 -30.75 -14.13
N GLN A 188 -11.11 -31.70 -14.80
CA GLN A 188 -11.79 -32.83 -15.45
C GLN A 188 -11.05 -34.09 -15.10
N ALA A 189 -11.77 -35.11 -14.68
CA ALA A 189 -11.23 -36.45 -14.46
C ALA A 189 -11.83 -37.44 -15.46
N THR A 190 -11.06 -38.42 -15.90
CA THR A 190 -11.57 -39.44 -16.82
C THR A 190 -12.47 -40.46 -16.11
N THR A 191 -12.45 -40.51 -14.77
CA THR A 191 -13.30 -41.39 -13.96
C THR A 191 -14.10 -40.58 -12.96
N ALA A 192 -15.41 -40.79 -12.91
CA ALA A 192 -16.30 -40.08 -11.96
C ALA A 192 -16.02 -40.49 -10.50
N ASN A 193 -16.21 -39.55 -9.58
CA ASN A 193 -16.01 -39.75 -8.13
C ASN A 193 -14.62 -40.27 -7.74
N ALA A 194 -13.63 -40.12 -8.62
CA ALA A 194 -12.31 -40.70 -8.43
C ALA A 194 -11.32 -39.73 -7.76
N ILE A 195 -11.59 -38.41 -7.80
CA ILE A 195 -10.62 -37.39 -7.42
C ILE A 195 -11.17 -36.51 -6.32
N THR A 196 -10.39 -36.34 -5.26
CA THR A 196 -10.52 -35.19 -4.35
C THR A 196 -9.48 -34.15 -4.70
N TYR A 197 -9.82 -32.89 -4.51
CA TYR A 197 -8.90 -31.77 -4.73
C TYR A 197 -8.91 -30.75 -3.60
N SER A 198 -7.81 -30.03 -3.45
CA SER A 198 -7.70 -28.82 -2.65
C SER A 198 -6.90 -27.79 -3.46
N VAL A 199 -7.45 -26.61 -3.62
CA VAL A 199 -6.80 -25.52 -4.33
C VAL A 199 -6.73 -24.30 -3.44
N GLY A 200 -5.56 -23.65 -3.38
CA GLY A 200 -5.38 -22.34 -2.78
C GLY A 200 -5.18 -21.29 -3.88
N TYR A 201 -5.91 -20.21 -3.79
CA TYR A 201 -5.88 -19.16 -4.80
C TYR A 201 -6.19 -17.79 -4.21
N PHE A 202 -5.90 -16.74 -4.96
CA PHE A 202 -6.39 -15.39 -4.74
C PHE A 202 -6.75 -14.73 -6.08
N THR A 203 -7.44 -13.62 -6.03
CA THR A 203 -7.80 -12.84 -7.23
C THR A 203 -7.10 -11.49 -7.20
N GLY A 204 -6.71 -10.99 -8.38
CA GLY A 204 -6.04 -9.72 -8.55
C GLY A 204 -6.15 -9.22 -9.99
N ALA A 205 -5.94 -7.91 -10.19
CA ALA A 205 -5.89 -7.28 -11.52
C ALA A 205 -4.51 -7.47 -12.18
#